data_91a5cc782083cc4aa69f803d92b5e0f3
#
_entry.id   91a5cc782083cc4aa69f803d92b5e0f3
#
_cell.length_a   1.000
_cell.length_b   1.000
_cell.length_c   1.000
_cell.angle_alpha   90.00
_cell.angle_beta   90.00
_cell.angle_gamma   90.00
#
_symmetry.space_group_name_H-M   'P 1'
#
loop_
_entity.id
_entity.type
_entity.pdbx_description
1 polymer ?
#
loop_
_entity_poly.entity_id
_entity_poly.type
_entity_poly.pdbx_seq_one_letter_code
_entity_poly.pdbx_strand_id
1 'polypeptide(L)'
;VAAVSRPPALCPGCPHRGFFYTMFKHKDFVVAGDIGCYTLGSMAPLGMMDTCICMGASVSALHGMNKADEAGSHKRVAVIGDSTFIHSGVTGLINIAYNQSNSVVVVLDNSITGMTGHQQNPTTGLTIKGDPTTAVSLEALAHAVGINRVVVVDPYDLAATEKAIKEELEADEPSVVISRRPCVLLKYVKTKPPVKVNTDKCASCKMCMKIGCPAISMKEGKAHIDFTLCVGCDVCKQLSKFGAIE
;
A
#
# COMPACT_ATOMS: atom_id res chain seq x y z
N VAL A 1 -12.84 21.45 -28.34
CA VAL A 1 -11.80 20.37 -28.18
C VAL A 1 -12.17 19.54 -26.96
N ALA A 2 -12.46 18.27 -27.17
CA ALA A 2 -12.74 17.37 -26.06
C ALA A 2 -11.47 17.21 -25.18
N ALA A 3 -11.60 17.46 -23.87
CA ALA A 3 -10.49 17.28 -22.95
C ALA A 3 -10.14 15.79 -22.83
N VAL A 4 -8.85 15.46 -22.84
CA VAL A 4 -8.39 14.10 -22.63
C VAL A 4 -8.72 13.68 -21.18
N SER A 5 -9.39 12.55 -21.00
CA SER A 5 -9.69 12.01 -19.68
C SER A 5 -8.39 11.70 -18.92
N ARG A 6 -8.28 12.22 -17.70
CA ARG A 6 -7.16 11.99 -16.79
C ARG A 6 -7.68 11.42 -15.47
N PRO A 7 -7.97 10.11 -15.41
CA PRO A 7 -8.45 9.50 -14.18
C PRO A 7 -7.41 9.66 -13.05
N PRO A 8 -7.83 9.76 -11.80
CA PRO A 8 -6.93 9.84 -10.66
C PRO A 8 -6.06 8.59 -10.60
N ALA A 9 -4.79 8.77 -10.23
CA ALA A 9 -3.82 7.69 -10.09
C ALA A 9 -2.90 7.94 -8.89
N LEU A 10 -2.31 6.88 -8.36
CA LEU A 10 -1.25 7.00 -7.36
C LEU A 10 -0.07 7.79 -7.94
N CYS A 11 0.54 8.66 -7.14
CA CYS A 11 1.66 9.52 -7.55
C CYS A 11 2.87 8.68 -8.03
N PRO A 12 3.76 9.24 -8.90
CA PRO A 12 5.07 8.64 -9.13
C PRO A 12 5.81 8.45 -7.81
N GLY A 13 6.37 7.26 -7.56
CA GLY A 13 7.01 6.92 -6.29
C GLY A 13 6.09 6.81 -5.08
N CYS A 14 4.77 6.74 -5.27
CA CYS A 14 3.86 6.49 -4.16
C CYS A 14 4.19 5.15 -3.48
N PRO A 15 4.36 5.11 -2.13
CA PRO A 15 4.70 3.88 -1.42
C PRO A 15 3.61 2.80 -1.55
N HIS A 16 2.34 3.18 -1.59
CA HIS A 16 1.24 2.23 -1.72
C HIS A 16 1.29 1.41 -3.00
N ARG A 17 1.96 1.90 -4.05
CA ARG A 17 2.05 1.24 -5.34
C ARG A 17 2.77 -0.10 -5.29
N GLY A 18 3.90 -0.16 -4.59
CA GLY A 18 4.66 -1.40 -4.42
C GLY A 18 3.84 -2.46 -3.70
N PHE A 19 3.19 -2.08 -2.61
CA PHE A 19 2.28 -2.95 -1.87
C PHE A 19 1.18 -3.54 -2.77
N PHE A 20 0.39 -2.69 -3.44
CA PHE A 20 -0.69 -3.18 -4.30
C PHE A 20 -0.20 -4.02 -5.47
N TYR A 21 1.00 -3.74 -5.99
CA TYR A 21 1.58 -4.59 -7.03
C TYR A 21 1.92 -5.99 -6.51
N THR A 22 2.41 -6.13 -5.30
CA THR A 22 2.66 -7.46 -4.70
C THR A 22 1.36 -8.22 -4.51
N MET A 23 0.30 -7.54 -4.07
CA MET A 23 -1.04 -8.11 -3.95
C MET A 23 -1.61 -8.55 -5.30
N PHE A 24 -1.41 -7.75 -6.36
CA PHE A 24 -1.88 -8.05 -7.73
C PHE A 24 -1.35 -9.37 -8.30
N LYS A 25 -0.21 -9.83 -7.83
CA LYS A 25 0.34 -11.14 -8.24
C LYS A 25 -0.48 -12.33 -7.71
N HIS A 26 -1.26 -12.11 -6.65
CA HIS A 26 -2.02 -13.12 -5.93
C HIS A 26 -3.50 -12.73 -5.93
N LYS A 27 -4.24 -13.17 -6.97
CA LYS A 27 -5.65 -12.79 -7.16
C LYS A 27 -6.67 -13.67 -6.43
N ASP A 28 -6.21 -14.55 -5.58
CA ASP A 28 -6.99 -15.58 -4.90
C ASP A 28 -7.50 -15.16 -3.52
N PHE A 29 -7.39 -13.89 -3.16
CA PHE A 29 -7.90 -13.36 -1.90
C PHE A 29 -8.72 -12.08 -2.06
N VAL A 30 -9.61 -11.85 -1.09
CA VAL A 30 -10.49 -10.68 -1.04
C VAL A 30 -9.81 -9.55 -0.26
N VAL A 31 -9.83 -8.34 -0.81
CA VAL A 31 -9.29 -7.13 -0.17
C VAL A 31 -10.42 -6.23 0.31
N ALA A 32 -10.61 -6.19 1.62
CA ALA A 32 -11.46 -5.19 2.26
C ALA A 32 -10.71 -3.85 2.30
N GLY A 33 -11.07 -2.95 1.42
CA GLY A 33 -10.46 -1.63 1.26
C GLY A 33 -11.07 -0.55 2.16
N ASP A 34 -10.37 0.55 2.25
CA ASP A 34 -10.74 1.71 3.04
C ASP A 34 -10.49 3.01 2.27
N ILE A 35 -10.73 4.17 2.88
CA ILE A 35 -10.71 5.48 2.22
C ILE A 35 -9.41 6.24 2.54
N GLY A 36 -8.68 6.62 1.50
CA GLY A 36 -7.42 7.36 1.53
C GLY A 36 -6.76 7.36 0.14
N CYS A 37 -5.53 7.84 0.03
CA CYS A 37 -4.78 7.76 -1.24
C CYS A 37 -4.71 6.31 -1.77
N TYR A 38 -4.65 5.36 -0.88
CA TYR A 38 -4.59 3.94 -1.21
C TYR A 38 -5.88 3.38 -1.82
N THR A 39 -7.03 4.07 -1.68
CA THR A 39 -8.26 3.70 -2.42
C THR A 39 -8.00 3.66 -3.94
N LEU A 40 -7.05 4.44 -4.43
CA LEU A 40 -6.61 4.40 -5.83
C LEU A 40 -5.94 3.07 -6.23
N GLY A 41 -5.64 2.19 -5.27
CA GLY A 41 -5.25 0.81 -5.54
C GLY A 41 -6.36 -0.04 -6.18
N SER A 42 -7.63 0.40 -6.10
CA SER A 42 -8.77 -0.19 -6.82
C SER A 42 -8.76 0.11 -8.32
N MET A 43 -7.99 1.11 -8.75
CA MET A 43 -7.95 1.52 -10.15
C MET A 43 -6.99 0.66 -10.97
N ALA A 44 -7.30 0.52 -12.26
CA ALA A 44 -6.40 -0.14 -13.20
C ALA A 44 -5.02 0.57 -13.25
N PRO A 45 -3.92 -0.19 -13.44
CA PRO A 45 -3.84 -1.63 -13.69
C PRO A 45 -3.80 -2.49 -12.41
N LEU A 46 -3.81 -1.92 -11.22
CA LEU A 46 -3.69 -2.64 -9.95
C LEU A 46 -4.98 -3.40 -9.60
N GLY A 47 -6.12 -2.72 -9.50
CA GLY A 47 -7.43 -3.34 -9.32
C GLY A 47 -7.54 -4.20 -8.06
N MET A 48 -6.90 -3.79 -6.94
CA MET A 48 -6.71 -4.60 -5.74
C MET A 48 -7.53 -4.11 -4.55
N MET A 49 -8.81 -3.86 -4.77
CA MET A 49 -9.79 -3.64 -3.70
C MET A 49 -11.15 -4.16 -4.16
N ASP A 50 -11.76 -5.02 -3.37
CA ASP A 50 -13.06 -5.63 -3.64
C ASP A 50 -14.20 -4.87 -2.95
N THR A 51 -13.92 -4.27 -1.79
CA THR A 51 -14.89 -3.48 -1.05
C THR A 51 -14.30 -2.15 -0.59
N CYS A 52 -15.13 -1.12 -0.49
CA CYS A 52 -14.80 0.16 0.12
C CYS A 52 -16.11 0.81 0.61
N ILE A 53 -16.32 0.88 1.93
CA ILE A 53 -17.59 1.33 2.53
C ILE A 53 -17.43 2.74 3.11
N CYS A 54 -16.68 2.87 4.20
CA CYS A 54 -16.38 4.13 4.86
C CYS A 54 -15.07 4.03 5.65
N MET A 55 -14.57 5.16 6.16
CA MET A 55 -13.30 5.20 6.91
C MET A 55 -13.34 4.28 8.13
N GLY A 56 -12.39 3.33 8.20
CA GLY A 56 -12.24 2.34 9.26
C GLY A 56 -13.05 1.04 9.07
N ALA A 57 -13.97 1.01 8.10
CA ALA A 57 -14.83 -0.15 7.90
C ALA A 57 -14.09 -1.38 7.37
N SER A 58 -12.93 -1.23 6.73
CA SER A 58 -12.17 -2.35 6.18
C SER A 58 -11.84 -3.42 7.22
N VAL A 59 -11.38 -3.01 8.40
CA VAL A 59 -10.97 -3.90 9.49
C VAL A 59 -12.18 -4.65 10.06
N SER A 60 -13.28 -3.93 10.32
CA SER A 60 -14.51 -4.54 10.84
C SER A 60 -15.19 -5.44 9.81
N ALA A 61 -15.20 -5.02 8.52
CA ALA A 61 -15.74 -5.84 7.43
C ALA A 61 -14.94 -7.14 7.24
N LEU A 62 -13.60 -7.07 7.27
CA LEU A 62 -12.74 -8.26 7.24
C LEU A 62 -13.10 -9.24 8.36
N HIS A 63 -13.22 -8.74 9.59
CA HIS A 63 -13.63 -9.55 10.73
C HIS A 63 -14.97 -10.25 10.48
N GLY A 64 -15.98 -9.50 10.06
CA GLY A 64 -17.30 -10.04 9.75
C GLY A 64 -17.29 -11.09 8.64
N MET A 65 -16.55 -10.82 7.55
CA MET A 65 -16.39 -11.78 6.44
C MET A 65 -15.72 -13.08 6.91
N ASN A 66 -14.68 -13.00 7.77
CA ASN A 66 -13.99 -14.18 8.26
C ASN A 66 -14.85 -15.00 9.23
N LYS A 67 -15.69 -14.33 10.04
CA LYS A 67 -16.65 -15.03 10.92
C LYS A 67 -17.83 -15.65 10.16
N ALA A 68 -18.24 -15.06 9.03
CA ALA A 68 -19.32 -15.59 8.20
C ALA A 68 -18.86 -16.75 7.31
N ASP A 69 -17.57 -16.87 7.01
CA ASP A 69 -17.00 -17.94 6.21
C ASP A 69 -16.36 -19.02 7.11
N GLU A 70 -17.20 -19.82 7.74
CA GLU A 70 -16.78 -20.91 8.66
C GLU A 70 -15.90 -21.96 7.95
N ALA A 71 -16.07 -22.13 6.66
CA ALA A 71 -15.26 -23.07 5.88
C ALA A 71 -13.86 -22.57 5.57
N GLY A 72 -13.54 -21.27 5.81
CA GLY A 72 -12.26 -20.67 5.52
C GLY A 72 -11.90 -20.70 4.03
N SER A 73 -12.92 -20.67 3.16
CA SER A 73 -12.77 -20.89 1.71
C SER A 73 -12.01 -19.79 0.98
N HIS A 74 -11.88 -18.60 1.58
CA HIS A 74 -11.20 -17.47 0.98
C HIS A 74 -10.19 -16.84 1.93
N LYS A 75 -9.01 -16.56 1.44
CA LYS A 75 -8.04 -15.69 2.13
C LYS A 75 -8.47 -14.23 1.99
N ARG A 76 -8.40 -13.46 3.07
CA ARG A 76 -8.87 -12.08 3.11
C ARG A 76 -7.89 -11.17 3.83
N VAL A 77 -7.80 -9.92 3.34
CA VAL A 77 -6.93 -8.88 3.89
C VAL A 77 -7.72 -7.60 4.03
N ALA A 78 -7.58 -6.89 5.14
CA ALA A 78 -8.01 -5.50 5.22
C ALA A 78 -6.84 -4.56 4.92
N VAL A 79 -7.10 -3.49 4.18
CA VAL A 79 -6.12 -2.43 3.88
C VAL A 79 -6.63 -1.12 4.42
N ILE A 80 -5.83 -0.45 5.24
CA ILE A 80 -6.18 0.81 5.89
C ILE A 80 -4.95 1.72 6.02
N GLY A 81 -5.10 3.04 5.87
CA GLY A 81 -4.00 4.00 6.08
C GLY A 81 -3.73 4.26 7.56
N ASP A 82 -2.53 4.74 7.89
CA ASP A 82 -2.09 5.09 9.24
C ASP A 82 -3.05 6.03 9.96
N SER A 83 -3.42 7.13 9.34
CA SER A 83 -4.36 8.10 9.89
C SER A 83 -5.76 7.50 10.12
N THR A 84 -6.29 6.80 9.11
CA THR A 84 -7.62 6.17 9.21
C THR A 84 -7.64 5.04 10.24
N PHE A 85 -6.54 4.31 10.38
CA PHE A 85 -6.39 3.26 11.39
C PHE A 85 -6.51 3.84 12.81
N ILE A 86 -5.77 4.91 13.13
CA ILE A 86 -5.87 5.58 14.43
C ILE A 86 -7.25 6.20 14.64
N HIS A 87 -7.85 6.78 13.59
CA HIS A 87 -9.15 7.42 13.67
C HIS A 87 -10.29 6.41 13.98
N SER A 88 -10.32 5.26 13.30
CA SER A 88 -11.49 4.36 13.35
C SER A 88 -11.19 2.88 13.12
N GLY A 89 -9.95 2.49 12.81
CA GLY A 89 -9.58 1.09 12.58
C GLY A 89 -9.27 0.30 13.86
N VAL A 90 -8.81 0.98 14.92
CA VAL A 90 -8.37 0.34 16.17
C VAL A 90 -9.48 -0.46 16.84
N THR A 91 -10.71 0.04 16.85
CA THR A 91 -11.86 -0.67 17.43
C THR A 91 -12.16 -1.98 16.71
N GLY A 92 -12.00 -2.02 15.38
CA GLY A 92 -12.09 -3.24 14.59
C GLY A 92 -10.97 -4.23 14.93
N LEU A 93 -9.74 -3.75 15.15
CA LEU A 93 -8.61 -4.59 15.53
C LEU A 93 -8.79 -5.18 16.94
N ILE A 94 -9.30 -4.41 17.90
CA ILE A 94 -9.66 -4.92 19.24
C ILE A 94 -10.67 -6.06 19.10
N ASN A 95 -11.67 -5.92 18.24
CA ASN A 95 -12.68 -6.93 18.02
C ASN A 95 -12.10 -8.21 17.39
N ILE A 96 -11.18 -8.06 16.42
CA ILE A 96 -10.41 -9.17 15.82
C ILE A 96 -9.64 -9.94 16.91
N ALA A 97 -8.88 -9.24 17.75
CA ALA A 97 -8.09 -9.83 18.82
C ALA A 97 -8.98 -10.53 19.86
N TYR A 98 -10.04 -9.85 20.33
CA TYR A 98 -10.97 -10.38 21.32
C TYR A 98 -11.68 -11.66 20.86
N ASN A 99 -12.14 -11.68 19.61
CA ASN A 99 -12.88 -12.81 19.04
C ASN A 99 -11.99 -13.82 18.32
N GLN A 100 -10.66 -13.67 18.35
CA GLN A 100 -9.69 -14.57 17.71
C GLN A 100 -10.08 -14.88 16.26
N SER A 101 -10.27 -13.82 15.48
CA SER A 101 -10.56 -13.93 14.05
C SER A 101 -9.23 -14.00 13.29
N ASN A 102 -8.99 -15.09 12.59
CA ASN A 102 -7.80 -15.25 11.75
C ASN A 102 -7.85 -14.25 10.58
N SER A 103 -7.32 -13.06 10.80
CA SER A 103 -7.43 -11.89 9.94
C SER A 103 -6.08 -11.21 9.77
N VAL A 104 -5.74 -10.84 8.53
CA VAL A 104 -4.55 -10.03 8.21
C VAL A 104 -4.97 -8.58 7.99
N VAL A 105 -4.54 -7.68 8.87
CA VAL A 105 -4.76 -6.24 8.73
C VAL A 105 -3.49 -5.56 8.25
N VAL A 106 -3.54 -4.89 7.10
CA VAL A 106 -2.41 -4.15 6.55
C VAL A 106 -2.59 -2.67 6.78
N VAL A 107 -1.70 -2.08 7.59
CA VAL A 107 -1.65 -0.64 7.80
C VAL A 107 -0.65 -0.03 6.81
N LEU A 108 -1.15 0.78 5.90
CA LEU A 108 -0.36 1.50 4.90
C LEU A 108 0.13 2.83 5.50
N ASP A 109 1.28 2.77 6.17
CA ASP A 109 1.89 3.92 6.85
C ASP A 109 2.74 4.74 5.89
N ASN A 110 2.20 5.88 5.47
CA ASN A 110 2.91 6.87 4.67
C ASN A 110 3.32 8.13 5.46
N SER A 111 3.19 8.07 6.79
CA SER A 111 3.58 9.12 7.74
C SER A 111 2.89 10.46 7.50
N ILE A 112 1.66 10.46 6.96
CA ILE A 112 0.90 11.68 6.72
C ILE A 112 -0.56 11.37 6.31
N THR A 113 -1.50 12.23 6.61
CA THR A 113 -2.85 12.21 6.04
C THR A 113 -2.82 12.87 4.66
N GLY A 114 -2.45 12.08 3.62
CA GLY A 114 -2.05 12.65 2.32
C GLY A 114 -3.19 13.20 1.47
N MET A 115 -4.30 12.46 1.32
CA MET A 115 -5.37 12.74 0.36
C MET A 115 -6.02 14.11 0.55
N THR A 116 -6.15 14.58 1.77
CA THR A 116 -6.86 15.81 2.13
C THR A 116 -5.95 17.03 2.29
N GLY A 117 -4.68 16.93 1.92
CA GLY A 117 -3.76 18.06 1.92
C GLY A 117 -2.57 17.96 2.87
N HIS A 118 -2.14 16.74 3.20
CA HIS A 118 -0.95 16.46 3.99
C HIS A 118 -1.03 16.98 5.44
N GLN A 119 -2.14 16.68 6.12
CA GLN A 119 -2.30 16.97 7.53
C GLN A 119 -1.47 16.02 8.41
N GLN A 120 -0.98 16.53 9.54
CA GLN A 120 -0.41 15.71 10.57
C GLN A 120 -1.46 14.76 11.18
N ASN A 121 -1.01 13.63 11.69
CA ASN A 121 -1.85 12.67 12.38
C ASN A 121 -1.08 12.12 13.62
N PRO A 122 -1.71 11.37 14.51
CA PRO A 122 -1.05 10.93 15.76
C PRO A 122 0.22 10.09 15.57
N THR A 123 0.48 9.53 14.39
CA THR A 123 1.70 8.72 14.14
C THR A 123 2.90 9.55 13.68
N THR A 124 2.69 10.84 13.35
CA THR A 124 3.75 11.66 12.73
C THR A 124 4.72 12.32 13.72
N GLY A 125 4.36 12.37 15.02
CA GLY A 125 5.16 13.07 16.04
C GLY A 125 5.03 14.60 16.01
N LEU A 126 4.05 15.11 15.27
CA LEU A 126 3.73 16.54 15.20
C LEU A 126 2.24 16.77 15.48
N THR A 127 1.95 17.87 16.19
CA THR A 127 0.56 18.34 16.35
C THR A 127 0.02 18.86 15.02
N ILE A 128 -1.29 19.10 14.96
CA ILE A 128 -1.91 19.71 13.76
C ILE A 128 -1.34 21.09 13.43
N LYS A 129 -0.75 21.79 14.41
CA LYS A 129 -0.08 23.07 14.23
C LYS A 129 1.40 22.93 13.84
N GLY A 130 1.94 21.70 13.85
CA GLY A 130 3.33 21.41 13.52
C GLY A 130 4.28 21.42 14.71
N ASP A 131 3.80 21.54 15.95
CA ASP A 131 4.64 21.48 17.15
C ASP A 131 5.03 20.03 17.44
N PRO A 132 6.26 19.76 17.91
CA PRO A 132 6.69 18.42 18.30
C PRO A 132 5.80 17.82 19.40
N THR A 133 5.46 16.54 19.26
CA THR A 133 4.67 15.77 20.23
C THR A 133 5.03 14.29 20.18
N THR A 134 4.50 13.51 21.11
CA THR A 134 4.68 12.06 21.12
C THR A 134 3.97 11.41 19.93
N ALA A 135 4.73 10.63 19.15
CA ALA A 135 4.15 9.81 18.09
C ALA A 135 3.53 8.53 18.67
N VAL A 136 2.35 8.17 18.19
CA VAL A 136 1.75 6.86 18.49
C VAL A 136 2.48 5.79 17.68
N SER A 137 3.01 4.78 18.37
CA SER A 137 3.58 3.59 17.71
C SER A 137 2.46 2.65 17.28
N LEU A 138 2.37 2.37 15.99
CA LEU A 138 1.41 1.43 15.42
C LEU A 138 1.69 0.00 15.93
N GLU A 139 2.96 -0.38 16.06
CA GLU A 139 3.39 -1.66 16.59
C GLU A 139 2.97 -1.84 18.05
N ALA A 140 3.32 -0.87 18.88
CA ALA A 140 2.97 -0.91 20.31
C ALA A 140 1.45 -0.96 20.51
N LEU A 141 0.70 -0.20 19.70
CA LEU A 141 -0.76 -0.20 19.73
C LEU A 141 -1.34 -1.56 19.33
N ALA A 142 -0.84 -2.18 18.28
CA ALA A 142 -1.28 -3.50 17.84
C ALA A 142 -1.00 -4.56 18.92
N HIS A 143 0.19 -4.55 19.54
CA HIS A 143 0.51 -5.43 20.65
C HIS A 143 -0.37 -5.16 21.89
N ALA A 144 -0.61 -3.89 22.21
CA ALA A 144 -1.43 -3.52 23.38
C ALA A 144 -2.87 -4.01 23.30
N VAL A 145 -3.42 -4.19 22.08
CA VAL A 145 -4.77 -4.75 21.88
C VAL A 145 -4.78 -6.27 21.73
N GLY A 146 -3.63 -6.94 21.86
CA GLY A 146 -3.53 -8.41 21.90
C GLY A 146 -3.13 -9.08 20.59
N ILE A 147 -2.58 -8.34 19.63
CA ILE A 147 -1.99 -8.92 18.41
C ILE A 147 -0.52 -9.29 18.67
N ASN A 148 -0.18 -10.57 18.56
CA ASN A 148 1.19 -11.06 18.75
C ASN A 148 2.04 -10.88 17.48
N ARG A 149 1.46 -11.11 16.32
CA ARG A 149 2.14 -11.04 15.02
C ARG A 149 2.05 -9.65 14.42
N VAL A 150 3.13 -8.89 14.53
CA VAL A 150 3.24 -7.55 13.94
C VAL A 150 4.52 -7.47 13.12
N VAL A 151 4.38 -7.24 11.83
CA VAL A 151 5.50 -7.22 10.86
C VAL A 151 5.57 -5.86 10.18
N VAL A 152 6.77 -5.28 10.10
CA VAL A 152 7.00 -4.01 9.37
C VAL A 152 7.77 -4.31 8.10
N VAL A 153 7.28 -3.79 6.96
CA VAL A 153 7.92 -3.95 5.66
C VAL A 153 8.04 -2.61 4.93
N ASP A 154 9.07 -2.49 4.10
CA ASP A 154 9.20 -1.37 3.17
C ASP A 154 8.55 -1.75 1.83
N PRO A 155 7.46 -1.09 1.40
CA PRO A 155 6.79 -1.43 0.14
C PRO A 155 7.62 -1.16 -1.12
N TYR A 156 8.79 -0.55 -1.00
CA TYR A 156 9.74 -0.47 -2.11
C TYR A 156 10.57 -1.75 -2.28
N ASP A 157 10.63 -2.62 -1.28
CA ASP A 157 11.12 -3.99 -1.41
C ASP A 157 9.94 -4.92 -1.71
N LEU A 158 9.74 -5.22 -3.00
CA LEU A 158 8.63 -6.05 -3.45
C LEU A 158 8.74 -7.48 -2.94
N ALA A 159 9.95 -8.01 -2.83
CA ALA A 159 10.17 -9.39 -2.40
C ALA A 159 9.90 -9.55 -0.90
N ALA A 160 10.41 -8.64 -0.07
CA ALA A 160 10.13 -8.64 1.37
C ALA A 160 8.65 -8.43 1.66
N THR A 161 8.00 -7.50 0.94
CA THR A 161 6.56 -7.24 1.09
C THR A 161 5.72 -8.46 0.71
N GLU A 162 6.04 -9.12 -0.42
CA GLU A 162 5.34 -10.33 -0.87
C GLU A 162 5.51 -11.48 0.14
N LYS A 163 6.72 -11.67 0.65
CA LYS A 163 7.03 -12.68 1.64
C LYS A 163 6.21 -12.47 2.92
N ALA A 164 6.23 -11.26 3.48
CA ALA A 164 5.50 -10.96 4.70
C ALA A 164 3.98 -11.19 4.55
N ILE A 165 3.38 -10.74 3.46
CA ILE A 165 1.94 -10.96 3.21
C ILE A 165 1.61 -12.45 3.14
N LYS A 166 2.44 -13.27 2.47
CA LYS A 166 2.22 -14.72 2.38
C LYS A 166 2.32 -15.40 3.74
N GLU A 167 3.37 -15.08 4.50
CA GLU A 167 3.60 -15.67 5.83
C GLU A 167 2.45 -15.34 6.79
N GLU A 168 1.92 -14.11 6.74
CA GLU A 168 0.80 -13.72 7.60
C GLU A 168 -0.55 -14.30 7.13
N LEU A 169 -0.74 -14.51 5.82
CA LEU A 169 -1.92 -15.20 5.31
C LEU A 169 -1.94 -16.70 5.60
N GLU A 170 -0.79 -17.30 5.89
CA GLU A 170 -0.64 -18.72 6.24
C GLU A 170 -0.70 -18.97 7.75
N ALA A 171 -0.59 -17.91 8.56
CA ALA A 171 -0.65 -18.02 10.01
C ALA A 171 -2.09 -18.31 10.50
N ASP A 172 -2.21 -19.09 11.58
CA ASP A 172 -3.49 -19.44 12.21
C ASP A 172 -3.88 -18.50 13.36
N GLU A 173 -3.42 -17.26 13.31
CA GLU A 173 -3.75 -16.23 14.30
C GLU A 173 -3.84 -14.85 13.63
N PRO A 174 -4.53 -13.87 14.24
CA PRO A 174 -4.63 -12.54 13.70
C PRO A 174 -3.28 -11.85 13.65
N SER A 175 -3.04 -11.08 12.57
CA SER A 175 -1.78 -10.37 12.36
C SER A 175 -1.96 -8.97 11.81
N VAL A 176 -0.94 -8.13 12.03
CA VAL A 176 -0.84 -6.78 11.48
C VAL A 176 0.44 -6.65 10.66
N VAL A 177 0.32 -6.28 9.41
CA VAL A 177 1.44 -5.91 8.55
C VAL A 177 1.47 -4.40 8.41
N ILE A 178 2.56 -3.76 8.80
CA ILE A 178 2.75 -2.32 8.64
C ILE A 178 3.63 -2.07 7.42
N SER A 179 3.02 -1.66 6.32
CA SER A 179 3.72 -1.27 5.10
C SER A 179 4.15 0.17 5.23
N ARG A 180 5.40 0.38 5.69
CA ARG A 180 5.90 1.69 6.13
C ARG A 180 6.89 2.30 5.15
N ARG A 181 6.53 3.43 4.59
CA ARG A 181 7.44 4.35 3.90
C ARG A 181 6.81 5.74 3.79
N PRO A 182 7.54 6.82 4.15
CA PRO A 182 7.01 8.18 4.06
C PRO A 182 6.51 8.53 2.66
N CYS A 183 5.43 9.31 2.59
CA CYS A 183 4.91 9.83 1.33
C CYS A 183 6.00 10.61 0.59
N VAL A 184 6.19 10.27 -0.69
CA VAL A 184 7.23 10.87 -1.54
C VAL A 184 7.08 12.39 -1.73
N LEU A 185 5.90 12.93 -1.45
CA LEU A 185 5.61 14.37 -1.57
C LEU A 185 5.97 15.17 -0.31
N LEU A 186 6.41 14.50 0.76
CA LEU A 186 6.85 15.18 1.98
C LEU A 186 8.17 15.89 1.74
N LYS A 187 8.27 17.15 2.19
CA LYS A 187 9.41 18.03 1.91
C LYS A 187 10.77 17.50 2.39
N TYR A 188 10.77 16.67 3.43
CA TYR A 188 11.97 16.05 3.97
C TYR A 188 12.40 14.76 3.25
N VAL A 189 11.53 14.19 2.43
CA VAL A 189 11.83 12.98 1.66
C VAL A 189 12.68 13.36 0.44
N LYS A 190 13.91 12.86 0.43
CA LYS A 190 14.84 13.07 -0.69
C LYS A 190 14.57 12.03 -1.77
N THR A 191 14.35 12.51 -2.98
CA THR A 191 14.24 11.66 -4.18
C THR A 191 15.63 11.33 -4.72
N LYS A 192 15.74 10.21 -5.43
CA LYS A 192 16.93 9.84 -6.18
C LYS A 192 16.83 10.37 -7.63
N PRO A 193 17.92 10.39 -8.37
CA PRO A 193 17.88 10.65 -9.81
C PRO A 193 16.92 9.69 -10.52
N PRO A 194 16.21 10.16 -11.56
CA PRO A 194 15.32 9.32 -12.35
C PRO A 194 16.04 8.09 -12.92
N VAL A 195 15.37 6.93 -12.88
CA VAL A 195 15.87 5.73 -13.54
C VAL A 195 15.87 5.91 -15.06
N LYS A 196 16.73 5.16 -15.75
CA LYS A 196 16.88 5.19 -17.21
C LYS A 196 16.45 3.87 -17.82
N VAL A 197 16.05 3.90 -19.08
CA VAL A 197 15.77 2.70 -19.88
C VAL A 197 16.88 2.50 -20.90
N ASN A 198 17.52 1.36 -20.83
CA ASN A 198 18.38 0.86 -21.89
C ASN A 198 17.49 0.23 -22.97
N THR A 199 17.34 0.91 -24.09
CA THR A 199 16.45 0.49 -25.19
C THR A 199 16.90 -0.81 -25.85
N ASP A 200 18.19 -1.10 -25.86
CA ASP A 200 18.73 -2.32 -26.47
C ASP A 200 18.39 -3.56 -25.64
N LYS A 201 18.38 -3.42 -24.32
CA LYS A 201 17.96 -4.48 -23.39
C LYS A 201 16.43 -4.59 -23.26
N CYS A 202 15.67 -3.58 -23.68
CA CYS A 202 14.22 -3.57 -23.54
C CYS A 202 13.56 -4.53 -24.55
N ALA A 203 13.02 -5.64 -24.05
CA ALA A 203 12.33 -6.64 -24.86
C ALA A 203 10.84 -6.31 -25.10
N SER A 204 10.38 -5.09 -24.85
CA SER A 204 8.99 -4.66 -25.05
C SER A 204 7.93 -5.50 -24.30
N CYS A 205 8.33 -6.20 -23.24
CA CYS A 205 7.50 -7.15 -22.50
C CYS A 205 6.40 -6.49 -21.62
N LYS A 206 6.41 -5.18 -21.50
CA LYS A 206 5.45 -4.35 -20.73
C LYS A 206 5.31 -4.70 -19.25
N MET A 207 6.21 -5.49 -18.68
CA MET A 207 6.15 -5.86 -17.25
C MET A 207 6.22 -4.65 -16.33
N CYS A 208 7.07 -3.67 -16.66
CA CYS A 208 7.18 -2.40 -15.92
C CYS A 208 5.89 -1.56 -15.95
N MET A 209 5.02 -1.73 -16.96
CA MET A 209 3.75 -1.04 -17.06
C MET A 209 2.73 -1.52 -16.02
N LYS A 210 2.85 -2.79 -15.58
CA LYS A 210 1.92 -3.39 -14.61
C LYS A 210 1.94 -2.71 -13.25
N ILE A 211 3.02 -1.99 -12.93
CA ILE A 211 3.11 -1.18 -11.71
C ILE A 211 2.18 0.05 -11.76
N GLY A 212 1.69 0.46 -12.93
CA GLY A 212 0.80 1.60 -13.11
C GLY A 212 1.41 2.96 -12.79
N CYS A 213 2.74 3.11 -12.84
CA CYS A 213 3.39 4.37 -12.52
C CYS A 213 3.18 5.41 -13.62
N PRO A 214 2.70 6.65 -13.31
CA PRO A 214 2.49 7.70 -14.32
C PRO A 214 3.78 8.15 -15.04
N ALA A 215 4.95 7.92 -14.41
CA ALA A 215 6.24 8.23 -15.04
C ALA A 215 6.67 7.21 -16.11
N ILE A 216 5.92 6.11 -16.30
CA ILE A 216 6.29 5.05 -17.25
C ILE A 216 5.28 5.00 -18.38
N SER A 217 5.78 5.01 -19.60
CA SER A 217 4.99 4.89 -20.83
C SER A 217 5.69 3.99 -21.84
N MET A 218 5.05 3.73 -22.97
CA MET A 218 5.68 3.10 -24.12
C MET A 218 5.86 4.14 -25.23
N LYS A 219 7.07 4.22 -25.78
CA LYS A 219 7.38 5.02 -26.97
C LYS A 219 8.10 4.12 -27.98
N GLU A 220 7.66 4.11 -29.22
CA GLU A 220 8.24 3.29 -30.29
C GLU A 220 8.46 1.82 -29.91
N GLY A 221 7.48 1.24 -29.19
CA GLY A 221 7.54 -0.15 -28.72
C GLY A 221 8.45 -0.40 -27.53
N LYS A 222 9.19 0.58 -27.03
CA LYS A 222 10.10 0.45 -25.87
C LYS A 222 9.54 1.17 -24.64
N ALA A 223 9.93 0.73 -23.46
CA ALA A 223 9.62 1.44 -22.22
C ALA A 223 10.30 2.82 -22.24
N HIS A 224 9.59 3.81 -21.72
CA HIS A 224 10.08 5.18 -21.61
C HIS A 224 9.78 5.72 -20.22
N ILE A 225 10.76 6.39 -19.60
CA ILE A 225 10.62 7.08 -18.31
C ILE A 225 10.54 8.58 -18.56
N ASP A 226 9.51 9.20 -18.01
CA ASP A 226 9.42 10.65 -17.93
C ASP A 226 10.29 11.14 -16.76
N PHE A 227 11.40 11.78 -17.10
CA PHE A 227 12.37 12.28 -16.12
C PHE A 227 11.84 13.41 -15.24
N THR A 228 10.80 14.12 -15.69
CA THR A 228 10.16 15.19 -14.92
C THR A 228 9.25 14.64 -13.81
N LEU A 229 8.76 13.42 -13.98
CA LEU A 229 7.87 12.74 -13.05
C LEU A 229 8.59 11.70 -12.19
N CYS A 230 9.66 11.09 -12.69
CA CYS A 230 10.34 10.00 -12.00
C CYS A 230 11.12 10.49 -10.79
N VAL A 231 10.92 9.82 -9.66
CA VAL A 231 11.56 10.11 -8.36
C VAL A 231 12.66 9.11 -7.97
N GLY A 232 13.03 8.19 -8.89
CA GLY A 232 14.10 7.21 -8.64
C GLY A 232 13.80 6.21 -7.52
N CYS A 233 12.55 5.79 -7.36
CA CYS A 233 12.17 4.84 -6.29
C CYS A 233 12.59 3.38 -6.53
N ASP A 234 13.11 3.05 -7.71
CA ASP A 234 13.61 1.75 -8.11
C ASP A 234 12.58 0.59 -8.15
N VAL A 235 11.31 0.83 -7.84
CA VAL A 235 10.29 -0.24 -7.82
C VAL A 235 10.10 -0.88 -9.20
N CYS A 236 10.04 -0.08 -10.27
CA CYS A 236 9.92 -0.59 -11.64
C CYS A 236 11.19 -1.35 -12.12
N LYS A 237 12.34 -1.04 -11.56
CA LYS A 237 13.61 -1.73 -11.84
C LYS A 237 13.51 -3.21 -11.42
N GLN A 238 12.89 -3.53 -10.29
CA GLN A 238 12.66 -4.89 -9.81
C GLN A 238 11.76 -5.72 -10.75
N LEU A 239 11.00 -5.07 -11.63
CA LEU A 239 10.14 -5.72 -12.62
C LEU A 239 10.82 -5.92 -13.98
N SER A 240 12.03 -5.39 -14.13
CA SER A 240 12.78 -5.43 -15.38
C SER A 240 13.53 -6.75 -15.52
N LYS A 241 12.87 -7.79 -16.06
CA LYS A 241 13.45 -9.14 -16.22
C LYS A 241 14.76 -9.17 -17.00
N PHE A 242 14.98 -8.21 -17.89
CA PHE A 242 16.17 -8.14 -18.76
C PHE A 242 17.15 -7.06 -18.31
N GLY A 243 16.97 -6.49 -17.12
CA GLY A 243 17.83 -5.41 -16.63
C GLY A 243 17.80 -4.16 -17.52
N ALA A 244 16.68 -3.92 -18.20
CA ALA A 244 16.54 -2.76 -19.09
C ALA A 244 16.26 -1.44 -18.36
N ILE A 245 15.84 -1.47 -17.10
CA ILE A 245 15.67 -0.28 -16.25
C ILE A 245 16.85 -0.23 -15.28
N GLU A 246 17.60 0.87 -15.35
CA GLU A 246 18.87 1.08 -14.62
C GLU A 246 18.81 2.28 -13.69
#